data_6c889d1c4452613cda014c89feef2b93
#
_entry.id   6c889d1c4452613cda014c89feef2b93
#
_cell.length_a   1.000
_cell.length_b   1.000
_cell.length_c   1.000
_cell.angle_alpha   90.00
_cell.angle_beta   90.00
_cell.angle_gamma   90.00
#
_symmetry.space_group_name_H-M   'P 1'
#
loop_
_entity.id
_entity.type
_entity.pdbx_description
1 polymer ?
#
loop_
_entity_poly.entity_id
_entity_poly.type
_entity_poly.pdbx_seq_one_letter_code
_entity_poly.pdbx_strand_id
1 'polypeptide(L)'
;MSTPMPPDNLNEIGVLRRREIEARVLMPVLEALGAKFGREQVFETARNVIIDVARAQGKELAGRMGGDSLGHFATALEDWKKGDAYRMDVLEQTEEKFSFNVTRCRYAEMYRALGIPEVGALLSCNRDFSLVEGFNPAVKLTRTQTVMEGASHCDFRFELKPKREAK
;
A
#
# COMPACT_ATOMS: atom_id res chain seq x y z
N MET A 1 23.62 7.03 -19.31
CA MET A 1 22.78 7.79 -18.35
C MET A 1 21.35 7.36 -18.58
N SER A 2 20.70 6.75 -17.58
CA SER A 2 19.28 6.40 -17.71
C SER A 2 18.45 7.68 -17.70
N THR A 3 17.59 7.85 -18.68
CA THR A 3 16.62 8.94 -18.69
C THR A 3 15.77 8.83 -17.41
N PRO A 4 15.58 9.91 -16.64
CA PRO A 4 14.74 9.86 -15.46
C PRO A 4 13.32 9.45 -15.85
N MET A 5 12.72 8.57 -15.06
CA MET A 5 11.32 8.17 -15.28
C MET A 5 10.41 9.39 -15.20
N PRO A 6 9.38 9.48 -16.03
CA PRO A 6 8.38 10.53 -15.90
C PRO A 6 7.63 10.42 -14.57
N PRO A 7 7.08 11.54 -14.04
CA PRO A 7 6.28 11.52 -12.83
C PRO A 7 5.12 10.52 -12.90
N ASP A 8 4.89 9.78 -11.83
CA ASP A 8 3.78 8.83 -11.72
C ASP A 8 2.51 9.53 -11.22
N ASN A 9 1.63 9.90 -12.11
CA ASN A 9 0.34 10.53 -11.82
C ASN A 9 -0.84 9.54 -11.86
N LEU A 10 -0.59 8.23 -11.96
CA LEU A 10 -1.64 7.23 -12.16
C LEU A 10 -2.61 7.09 -10.96
N ASN A 11 -2.25 7.58 -9.77
CA ASN A 11 -3.18 7.60 -8.64
C ASN A 11 -4.36 8.58 -8.85
N GLU A 12 -4.27 9.50 -9.80
CA GLU A 12 -5.38 10.39 -10.17
C GLU A 12 -6.61 9.64 -10.67
N ILE A 13 -6.45 8.47 -11.29
CA ILE A 13 -7.56 7.59 -11.69
C ILE A 13 -8.21 6.86 -10.50
N GLY A 14 -7.65 7.00 -9.29
CA GLY A 14 -8.00 6.26 -8.10
C GLY A 14 -7.19 4.96 -7.96
N VAL A 15 -6.65 4.76 -6.75
CA VAL A 15 -5.75 3.63 -6.50
C VAL A 15 -6.45 2.28 -6.68
N LEU A 16 -7.73 2.15 -6.36
CA LEU A 16 -8.50 0.92 -6.57
C LEU A 16 -8.50 0.51 -8.05
N ARG A 17 -8.80 1.45 -8.95
CA ARG A 17 -8.82 1.19 -10.40
C ARG A 17 -7.44 0.83 -10.92
N ARG A 18 -6.42 1.54 -10.46
CA ARG A 18 -5.02 1.22 -10.79
C ARG A 18 -4.67 -0.22 -10.40
N ARG A 19 -5.03 -0.65 -9.18
CA ARG A 19 -4.77 -2.03 -8.71
C ARG A 19 -5.51 -3.09 -9.54
N GLU A 20 -6.72 -2.80 -9.96
CA GLU A 20 -7.46 -3.72 -10.84
C GLU A 20 -6.76 -3.90 -12.19
N ILE A 21 -6.31 -2.81 -12.81
CA ILE A 21 -5.57 -2.86 -14.08
C ILE A 21 -4.26 -3.65 -13.90
N GLU A 22 -3.48 -3.34 -12.88
CA GLU A 22 -2.24 -4.03 -12.57
C GLU A 22 -2.46 -5.53 -12.35
N ALA A 23 -3.50 -5.91 -11.61
CA ALA A 23 -3.82 -7.30 -11.32
C ALA A 23 -4.20 -8.10 -12.57
N ARG A 24 -5.04 -7.53 -13.43
CA ARG A 24 -5.50 -8.18 -14.67
C ARG A 24 -4.36 -8.47 -15.65
N VAL A 25 -3.29 -7.66 -15.62
CA VAL A 25 -2.12 -7.87 -16.48
C VAL A 25 -1.08 -8.75 -15.80
N LEU A 26 -0.77 -8.45 -14.53
CA LEU A 26 0.33 -9.11 -13.83
C LEU A 26 0.01 -10.56 -13.45
N MET A 27 -1.24 -10.85 -13.07
CA MET A 27 -1.60 -12.20 -12.63
C MET A 27 -1.35 -13.28 -13.69
N PRO A 28 -1.83 -13.18 -14.95
CA PRO A 28 -1.55 -14.15 -15.99
C PRO A 28 -0.04 -14.32 -16.26
N VAL A 29 0.72 -13.24 -16.16
CA VAL A 29 2.19 -13.29 -16.33
C VAL A 29 2.85 -14.06 -15.19
N LEU A 30 2.47 -13.78 -13.93
CA LEU A 30 3.01 -14.49 -12.77
C LEU A 30 2.64 -15.98 -12.78
N GLU A 31 1.45 -16.33 -13.23
CA GLU A 31 1.04 -17.73 -13.35
C GLU A 31 1.84 -18.47 -14.44
N ALA A 32 1.98 -17.86 -15.62
CA ALA A 32 2.77 -18.44 -16.68
C ALA A 32 4.24 -18.62 -16.30
N LEU A 33 4.83 -17.62 -15.64
CA LEU A 33 6.19 -17.72 -15.10
C LEU A 33 6.29 -18.74 -13.98
N GLY A 34 5.31 -18.77 -13.07
CA GLY A 34 5.25 -19.73 -11.97
C GLY A 34 5.17 -21.19 -12.45
N ALA A 35 4.40 -21.46 -13.50
CA ALA A 35 4.34 -22.76 -14.12
C ALA A 35 5.68 -23.21 -14.72
N LYS A 36 6.47 -22.25 -15.23
CA LYS A 36 7.77 -22.53 -15.89
C LYS A 36 8.94 -22.58 -14.91
N PHE A 37 8.97 -21.71 -13.92
CA PHE A 37 10.14 -21.48 -13.08
C PHE A 37 9.90 -21.78 -11.58
N GLY A 38 8.71 -22.25 -11.22
CA GLY A 38 8.31 -22.48 -9.83
C GLY A 38 7.52 -21.30 -9.24
N ARG A 39 6.28 -21.60 -8.84
CA ARG A 39 5.32 -20.59 -8.37
C ARG A 39 5.81 -19.81 -7.14
N GLU A 40 6.35 -20.51 -6.15
CA GLU A 40 6.83 -19.91 -4.90
C GLU A 40 7.93 -18.87 -5.16
N GLN A 41 8.95 -19.26 -5.93
CA GLN A 41 10.09 -18.39 -6.27
C GLN A 41 9.66 -17.16 -7.07
N VAL A 42 8.74 -17.33 -8.03
CA VAL A 42 8.23 -16.22 -8.85
C VAL A 42 7.42 -15.24 -7.99
N PHE A 43 6.55 -15.75 -7.12
CA PHE A 43 5.73 -14.90 -6.26
C PHE A 43 6.55 -14.20 -5.16
N GLU A 44 7.58 -14.84 -4.62
CA GLU A 44 8.52 -14.20 -3.70
C GLU A 44 9.29 -13.06 -4.38
N THR A 45 9.80 -13.32 -5.59
CA THR A 45 10.46 -12.28 -6.40
C THR A 45 9.54 -11.10 -6.67
N ALA A 46 8.31 -11.37 -7.12
CA ALA A 46 7.30 -10.33 -7.34
C ALA A 46 6.99 -9.53 -6.07
N ARG A 47 6.90 -10.21 -4.92
CA ARG A 47 6.69 -9.55 -3.61
C ARG A 47 7.79 -8.55 -3.31
N ASN A 48 9.04 -8.94 -3.48
CA ASN A 48 10.19 -8.08 -3.19
C ASN A 48 10.24 -6.87 -4.14
N VAL A 49 9.99 -7.06 -5.42
CA VAL A 49 9.90 -5.97 -6.39
C VAL A 49 8.78 -4.99 -6.03
N ILE A 50 7.60 -5.49 -5.64
CA ILE A 50 6.47 -4.64 -5.24
C ILE A 50 6.76 -3.84 -3.97
N ILE A 51 7.49 -4.41 -3.01
CA ILE A 51 7.97 -3.74 -1.81
C ILE A 51 8.88 -2.55 -2.19
N ASP A 52 9.85 -2.77 -3.09
CA ASP A 52 10.77 -1.72 -3.53
C ASP A 52 10.05 -0.61 -4.30
N VAL A 53 9.12 -0.97 -5.19
CA VAL A 53 8.25 -0.01 -5.89
C VAL A 53 7.41 0.79 -4.89
N ALA A 54 6.85 0.16 -3.87
CA ALA A 54 6.04 0.85 -2.86
C ALA A 54 6.88 1.84 -2.05
N ARG A 55 8.10 1.46 -1.68
CA ARG A 55 9.04 2.34 -0.97
C ARG A 55 9.41 3.57 -1.80
N ALA A 56 9.70 3.39 -3.08
CA ALA A 56 9.98 4.50 -3.99
C ALA A 56 8.76 5.43 -4.12
N GLN A 57 7.56 4.87 -4.29
CA GLN A 57 6.31 5.63 -4.37
C GLN A 57 5.99 6.39 -3.07
N GLY A 58 6.34 5.84 -1.90
CA GLY A 58 6.21 6.55 -0.63
C GLY A 58 7.04 7.82 -0.59
N LYS A 59 8.30 7.75 -1.06
CA LYS A 59 9.19 8.90 -1.16
C LYS A 59 8.67 9.97 -2.14
N GLU A 60 8.20 9.54 -3.31
CA GLU A 60 7.58 10.46 -4.28
C GLU A 60 6.32 11.12 -3.73
N LEU A 61 5.50 10.36 -2.98
CA LEU A 61 4.29 10.85 -2.34
C LEU A 61 4.60 11.96 -1.34
N ALA A 62 5.61 11.80 -0.48
CA ALA A 62 6.06 12.83 0.44
C ALA A 62 6.49 14.10 -0.30
N GLY A 63 7.20 13.97 -1.41
CA GLY A 63 7.59 15.09 -2.27
C GLY A 63 6.38 15.84 -2.85
N ARG A 64 5.38 15.11 -3.36
CA ARG A 64 4.13 15.68 -3.90
C ARG A 64 3.29 16.38 -2.85
N MET A 65 3.26 15.83 -1.63
CA MET A 65 2.52 16.41 -0.50
C MET A 65 3.20 17.63 0.11
N GLY A 66 4.46 17.91 -0.26
CA GLY A 66 5.24 19.01 0.31
C GLY A 66 5.68 18.76 1.75
N GLY A 67 5.64 17.49 2.21
CA GLY A 67 6.04 17.09 3.56
C GLY A 67 5.70 15.64 3.84
N ASP A 68 6.24 15.13 4.92
CA ASP A 68 6.19 13.73 5.33
C ASP A 68 5.55 13.50 6.71
N SER A 69 4.86 14.50 7.27
CA SER A 69 4.15 14.36 8.55
C SER A 69 2.95 13.42 8.43
N LEU A 70 2.46 12.91 9.57
CA LEU A 70 1.23 12.11 9.61
C LEU A 70 0.01 12.88 9.07
N GLY A 71 -0.02 14.22 9.21
CA GLY A 71 -1.04 15.08 8.62
C GLY A 71 -0.98 15.06 7.08
N HIS A 72 0.22 15.16 6.48
CA HIS A 72 0.41 15.03 5.03
C HIS A 72 0.00 13.63 4.56
N PHE A 73 0.36 12.58 5.32
CA PHE A 73 -0.03 11.22 5.00
C PHE A 73 -1.56 11.02 5.03
N ALA A 74 -2.23 11.52 6.07
CA ALA A 74 -3.69 11.47 6.17
C ALA A 74 -4.39 12.14 4.98
N THR A 75 -3.86 13.29 4.53
CA THR A 75 -4.37 13.98 3.33
C THR A 75 -4.13 13.14 2.07
N ALA A 76 -2.96 12.52 1.94
CA ALA A 76 -2.65 11.66 0.81
C ALA A 76 -3.59 10.46 0.68
N LEU A 77 -4.13 9.94 1.80
CA LEU A 77 -5.06 8.80 1.78
C LEU A 77 -6.37 9.09 1.03
N GLU A 78 -6.70 10.34 0.73
CA GLU A 78 -7.89 10.67 -0.07
C GLU A 78 -7.84 10.04 -1.47
N ASP A 79 -6.66 9.88 -2.08
CA ASP A 79 -6.51 9.19 -3.35
C ASP A 79 -6.88 7.70 -3.26
N TRP A 80 -6.63 7.07 -2.12
CA TRP A 80 -7.01 5.66 -1.87
C TRP A 80 -8.49 5.49 -1.60
N LYS A 81 -9.21 6.55 -1.18
CA LYS A 81 -10.67 6.54 -0.94
C LYS A 81 -11.48 6.74 -2.22
N LYS A 82 -10.88 7.25 -3.29
CA LYS A 82 -11.57 7.52 -4.55
C LYS A 82 -12.41 6.33 -5.01
N GLY A 83 -13.65 6.61 -5.42
CA GLY A 83 -14.59 5.57 -5.86
C GLY A 83 -15.15 4.72 -4.72
N ASP A 84 -15.26 5.26 -3.51
CA ASP A 84 -15.71 4.54 -2.28
C ASP A 84 -14.88 3.27 -2.04
N ALA A 85 -13.56 3.35 -2.28
CA ALA A 85 -12.68 2.19 -2.30
C ALA A 85 -12.52 1.53 -0.93
N TYR A 86 -12.68 2.29 0.14
CA TYR A 86 -12.77 1.74 1.50
C TYR A 86 -13.49 2.70 2.44
N ARG A 87 -14.00 2.15 3.54
CA ARG A 87 -14.53 2.90 4.68
C ARG A 87 -13.59 2.75 5.84
N MET A 88 -13.31 3.85 6.50
CA MET A 88 -12.46 3.85 7.69
C MET A 88 -13.09 4.63 8.84
N ASP A 89 -12.86 4.12 10.04
CA ASP A 89 -13.20 4.77 11.29
C ASP A 89 -11.90 5.27 11.93
N VAL A 90 -11.73 6.59 11.99
CA VAL A 90 -10.55 7.22 12.62
C VAL A 90 -10.71 7.11 14.13
N LEU A 91 -9.70 6.56 14.79
CA LEU A 91 -9.68 6.36 16.24
C LEU A 91 -8.84 7.43 16.95
N GLU A 92 -7.75 7.85 16.33
CA GLU A 92 -6.83 8.85 16.86
C GLU A 92 -6.13 9.56 15.72
N GLN A 93 -6.02 10.88 15.79
CA GLN A 93 -5.24 11.68 14.84
C GLN A 93 -4.59 12.86 15.57
N THR A 94 -3.29 12.77 15.75
CA THR A 94 -2.43 13.78 16.37
C THR A 94 -1.19 14.01 15.50
N GLU A 95 -0.29 14.87 15.90
CA GLU A 95 1.01 15.05 15.21
C GLU A 95 1.90 13.80 15.30
N GLU A 96 1.75 13.00 16.38
CA GLU A 96 2.59 11.83 16.66
C GLU A 96 1.92 10.49 16.34
N LYS A 97 0.58 10.46 16.26
CA LYS A 97 -0.20 9.24 16.05
C LYS A 97 -1.32 9.44 15.05
N PHE A 98 -1.50 8.45 14.22
CA PHE A 98 -2.67 8.34 13.35
C PHE A 98 -3.14 6.89 13.34
N SER A 99 -4.36 6.65 13.84
CA SER A 99 -4.91 5.32 14.01
C SER A 99 -6.31 5.24 13.43
N PHE A 100 -6.58 4.21 12.64
CA PHE A 100 -7.89 3.96 12.07
C PHE A 100 -8.13 2.47 11.80
N ASN A 101 -9.39 2.09 11.71
CA ASN A 101 -9.82 0.79 11.23
C ASN A 101 -10.45 0.93 9.84
N VAL A 102 -10.06 0.06 8.91
CA VAL A 102 -10.75 -0.07 7.62
C VAL A 102 -11.82 -1.15 7.78
N THR A 103 -13.07 -0.72 7.84
CA THR A 103 -14.24 -1.60 8.12
C THR A 103 -14.88 -2.16 6.86
N ARG A 104 -14.62 -1.58 5.69
CA ARG A 104 -14.94 -2.12 4.37
C ARG A 104 -13.76 -1.90 3.44
N CYS A 105 -13.38 -2.89 2.65
CA CYS A 105 -12.26 -2.82 1.72
C CYS A 105 -12.68 -3.35 0.34
N ARG A 106 -12.93 -2.45 -0.62
CA ARG A 106 -13.28 -2.84 -2.00
C ARG A 106 -12.08 -3.40 -2.76
N TYR A 107 -10.87 -3.16 -2.31
CA TYR A 107 -9.70 -3.89 -2.82
C TYR A 107 -9.86 -5.39 -2.56
N ALA A 108 -10.23 -5.78 -1.33
CA ALA A 108 -10.48 -7.19 -1.02
C ALA A 108 -11.66 -7.77 -1.81
N GLU A 109 -12.75 -6.98 -1.95
CA GLU A 109 -13.91 -7.37 -2.77
C GLU A 109 -13.50 -7.60 -4.24
N MET A 110 -12.72 -6.69 -4.82
CA MET A 110 -12.25 -6.76 -6.21
C MET A 110 -11.35 -7.98 -6.45
N TYR A 111 -10.36 -8.23 -5.61
CA TYR A 111 -9.47 -9.37 -5.77
C TYR A 111 -10.20 -10.71 -5.58
N ARG A 112 -11.17 -10.78 -4.68
CA ARG A 112 -12.03 -11.97 -4.52
C ARG A 112 -12.92 -12.18 -5.75
N ALA A 113 -13.51 -11.12 -6.28
CA ALA A 113 -14.32 -11.19 -7.51
C ALA A 113 -13.51 -11.61 -8.74
N LEU A 114 -12.22 -11.26 -8.79
CA LEU A 114 -11.29 -11.72 -9.82
C LEU A 114 -10.79 -13.16 -9.59
N GLY A 115 -11.12 -13.77 -8.45
CA GLY A 115 -10.66 -15.12 -8.09
C GLY A 115 -9.19 -15.22 -7.68
N ILE A 116 -8.58 -14.07 -7.28
CA ILE A 116 -7.15 -13.95 -6.98
C ILE A 116 -6.87 -13.27 -5.63
N PRO A 117 -7.52 -13.68 -4.51
CA PRO A 117 -7.36 -12.99 -3.23
C PRO A 117 -5.93 -12.98 -2.70
N GLU A 118 -5.14 -14.02 -2.97
CA GLU A 118 -3.72 -14.10 -2.60
C GLU A 118 -2.86 -13.04 -3.29
N VAL A 119 -3.21 -12.70 -4.54
CA VAL A 119 -2.55 -11.62 -5.28
C VAL A 119 -2.94 -10.26 -4.71
N GLY A 120 -4.13 -10.14 -4.14
CA GLY A 120 -4.55 -8.95 -3.42
C GLY A 120 -3.65 -8.63 -2.22
N ALA A 121 -3.29 -9.64 -1.45
CA ALA A 121 -2.31 -9.48 -0.37
C ALA A 121 -0.94 -9.04 -0.93
N LEU A 122 -0.50 -9.63 -2.04
CA LEU A 122 0.76 -9.30 -2.71
C LEU A 122 0.78 -7.88 -3.28
N LEU A 123 -0.24 -7.50 -4.06
CA LEU A 123 -0.27 -6.25 -4.82
C LEU A 123 -0.71 -5.04 -4.00
N SER A 124 -1.47 -5.24 -2.92
CA SER A 124 -2.04 -4.16 -2.12
C SER A 124 -1.54 -4.18 -0.68
N CYS A 125 -1.94 -5.16 0.13
CA CYS A 125 -1.63 -5.16 1.57
C CYS A 125 -0.13 -5.22 1.88
N ASN A 126 0.66 -5.89 1.06
CA ASN A 126 2.12 -6.00 1.23
C ASN A 126 2.86 -4.65 1.04
N ARG A 127 2.21 -3.69 0.38
CA ARG A 127 2.81 -2.38 0.09
C ARG A 127 2.79 -1.42 1.27
N ASP A 128 1.83 -1.58 2.18
CA ASP A 128 1.51 -0.55 3.18
C ASP A 128 2.71 -0.18 4.05
N PHE A 129 3.42 -1.16 4.57
CA PHE A 129 4.61 -0.95 5.40
C PHE A 129 5.73 -0.24 4.64
N SER A 130 6.02 -0.67 3.43
CA SER A 130 7.12 -0.14 2.61
C SER A 130 6.80 1.25 2.06
N LEU A 131 5.53 1.51 1.73
CA LEU A 131 5.08 2.83 1.32
C LEU A 131 5.26 3.84 2.47
N VAL A 132 4.89 3.46 3.69
CA VAL A 132 5.06 4.29 4.89
C VAL A 132 6.53 4.53 5.19
N GLU A 133 7.37 3.48 5.11
CA GLU A 133 8.82 3.59 5.29
C GLU A 133 9.43 4.56 4.28
N GLY A 134 9.00 4.49 3.02
CA GLY A 134 9.44 5.42 1.99
C GLY A 134 8.93 6.84 2.19
N PHE A 135 7.69 7.00 2.67
CA PHE A 135 7.08 8.30 2.94
C PHE A 135 7.76 9.01 4.09
N ASN A 136 7.92 8.33 5.22
CA ASN A 136 8.65 8.84 6.40
C ASN A 136 9.25 7.67 7.19
N PRO A 137 10.57 7.45 7.16
CA PRO A 137 11.21 6.35 7.87
C PRO A 137 11.15 6.47 9.41
N ALA A 138 10.79 7.64 9.94
CA ALA A 138 10.56 7.84 11.37
C ALA A 138 9.15 7.37 11.81
N VAL A 139 8.24 7.10 10.87
CA VAL A 139 6.92 6.56 11.19
C VAL A 139 7.00 5.03 11.26
N LYS A 140 6.43 4.45 12.31
CA LYS A 140 6.19 3.02 12.45
C LYS A 140 4.73 2.73 12.16
N LEU A 141 4.47 1.85 11.18
CA LEU A 141 3.16 1.23 10.99
C LEU A 141 3.09 -0.09 11.77
N THR A 142 2.04 -0.28 12.52
CA THR A 142 1.61 -1.58 13.06
C THR A 142 0.25 -1.92 12.48
N ARG A 143 0.10 -3.14 11.94
CA ARG A 143 -1.15 -3.71 11.46
C ARG A 143 -1.08 -5.21 11.70
N THR A 144 -2.03 -5.75 12.46
CA THR A 144 -2.02 -7.16 12.89
C THR A 144 -3.00 -8.02 12.11
N GLN A 145 -3.95 -7.41 11.40
CA GLN A 145 -4.99 -8.11 10.64
C GLN A 145 -5.45 -7.33 9.42
N THR A 146 -6.03 -8.02 8.45
CA THR A 146 -6.58 -7.42 7.23
C THR A 146 -7.93 -8.03 6.83
N VAL A 147 -8.80 -7.20 6.23
CA VAL A 147 -10.02 -7.67 5.55
C VAL A 147 -9.69 -8.63 4.41
N MET A 148 -8.53 -8.47 3.76
CA MET A 148 -8.06 -9.36 2.71
C MET A 148 -7.89 -10.80 3.20
N GLU A 149 -7.39 -10.98 4.43
CA GLU A 149 -7.17 -12.27 5.10
C GLU A 149 -8.42 -12.77 5.83
N GLY A 150 -9.54 -12.06 5.76
CA GLY A 150 -10.82 -12.46 6.33
C GLY A 150 -11.15 -11.86 7.69
N ALA A 151 -10.33 -10.95 8.21
CA ALA A 151 -10.66 -10.24 9.44
C ALA A 151 -11.83 -9.25 9.22
N SER A 152 -12.50 -8.86 10.30
CA SER A 152 -13.60 -7.90 10.27
C SER A 152 -13.17 -6.49 9.86
N HIS A 153 -11.91 -6.13 10.07
CA HIS A 153 -11.32 -4.84 9.71
C HIS A 153 -9.80 -4.95 9.60
N CYS A 154 -9.18 -3.95 8.94
CA CYS A 154 -7.73 -3.76 9.02
C CYS A 154 -7.43 -2.73 10.12
N ASP A 155 -6.48 -3.03 10.99
CA ASP A 155 -6.09 -2.19 12.13
C ASP A 155 -4.81 -1.39 11.84
N PHE A 156 -4.95 -0.22 11.23
CA PHE A 156 -3.81 0.65 10.94
C PHE A 156 -3.46 1.53 12.15
N ARG A 157 -2.19 1.46 12.60
CA ARG A 157 -1.65 2.24 13.71
C ARG A 157 -0.31 2.82 13.30
N PHE A 158 -0.27 4.12 13.05
CA PHE A 158 0.92 4.88 12.68
C PHE A 158 1.40 5.67 13.89
N GLU A 159 2.68 5.57 14.21
CA GLU A 159 3.31 6.28 15.32
C GLU A 159 4.66 6.83 14.89
N LEU A 160 4.94 8.09 15.22
CA LEU A 160 6.29 8.64 15.12
C LEU A 160 7.19 7.96 16.15
N LYS A 161 8.30 7.42 15.69
CA LYS A 161 9.35 6.92 16.59
C LYS A 161 9.89 8.08 17.42
N PRO A 162 10.11 7.90 18.73
CA PRO A 162 10.73 8.94 19.53
C PRO A 162 12.10 9.29 18.93
N LYS A 163 12.41 10.59 18.84
CA LYS A 163 13.76 11.04 18.46
C LYS A 163 14.75 10.41 19.42
N ARG A 164 15.68 9.61 18.91
CA ARG A 164 16.81 9.17 19.72
C ARG A 164 17.56 10.43 20.13
N GLU A 165 17.59 10.74 21.42
CA GLU A 165 18.50 11.75 21.94
C GLU A 165 19.91 11.29 21.56
N ALA A 166 20.61 12.12 20.80
CA ALA A 166 22.02 11.91 20.52
C ALA A 166 22.77 11.99 21.86
N LYS A 167 23.32 10.85 22.30
CA LYS A 167 24.25 10.82 23.43
C LYS A 167 25.60 11.37 22.99
#